data_cd3835453779ea8734b6d803e3175712
#
_entry.id   cd3835453779ea8734b6d803e3175712
#
_cell.length_a   1.000
_cell.length_b   1.000
_cell.length_c   1.000
_cell.angle_alpha   90.00
_cell.angle_beta   90.00
_cell.angle_gamma   90.00
#
_symmetry.space_group_name_H-M   'P 1'
#
loop_
_entity.id
_entity.type
_entity.pdbx_description
1 polymer ?
#
loop_
_entity_poly.entity_id
_entity_poly.type
_entity_poly.pdbx_seq_one_letter_code
_entity_poly.pdbx_strand_id
1 'polypeptide(L)'
;MIEVKHLYKSFEDKDVLIDINAVFENGKTNLIIGKSGSGKTVLVKNLVGLFTPTKGEILYDGRDFVSMNKHDKAHIRREMGMLFQSAALFDSLTVRDNVMFPLDMFSNMTLRDRKRRAQECLDRVNLSDAGKKYPAEISGGMQKRVAIARAIALNPKYLFCDEPNSGLDPQTSLVIDELLHDITVEYNITTIINTHDMNSVLGIGENIIFICRGKKEWEGDKTQVMTSTNKDLNELVFASELFKKVKDIQNGTGIR
;
A
#
# COMPACT_ATOMS: atom_id res chain seq x y z
N MET A 1 -11.78 -7.62 3.33
CA MET A 1 -10.72 -8.66 3.32
C MET A 1 -10.41 -9.07 1.89
N ILE A 2 -9.13 -9.30 1.58
CA ILE A 2 -8.72 -9.82 0.26
C ILE A 2 -8.02 -11.16 0.47
N GLU A 3 -8.45 -12.19 -0.25
CA GLU A 3 -7.82 -13.52 -0.23
C GLU A 3 -7.20 -13.81 -1.59
N VAL A 4 -6.01 -14.36 -1.58
CA VAL A 4 -5.29 -14.81 -2.78
C VAL A 4 -5.05 -16.31 -2.64
N LYS A 5 -5.49 -17.07 -3.65
CA LYS A 5 -5.40 -18.53 -3.62
C LYS A 5 -4.68 -19.03 -4.87
N HIS A 6 -3.59 -19.75 -4.66
CA HIS A 6 -2.79 -20.38 -5.71
C HIS A 6 -2.49 -19.47 -6.90
N LEU A 7 -2.09 -18.21 -6.62
CA LEU A 7 -1.86 -17.21 -7.65
C LEU A 7 -0.54 -17.44 -8.36
N TYR A 8 -0.60 -17.55 -9.68
CA TYR A 8 0.56 -17.61 -10.58
C TYR A 8 0.50 -16.45 -11.55
N LYS A 9 1.65 -15.89 -11.87
CA LYS A 9 1.79 -14.93 -12.97
C LYS A 9 3.08 -15.14 -13.72
N SER A 10 2.92 -15.44 -15.02
CA SER A 10 4.03 -15.58 -15.96
C SER A 10 3.94 -14.48 -17.02
N PHE A 11 5.07 -14.08 -17.56
CA PHE A 11 5.19 -13.24 -18.74
C PHE A 11 6.10 -13.98 -19.70
N GLU A 12 5.58 -14.28 -20.91
CA GLU A 12 6.25 -15.14 -21.87
C GLU A 12 6.66 -16.46 -21.20
N ASP A 13 7.93 -16.81 -21.17
CA ASP A 13 8.46 -18.03 -20.57
C ASP A 13 8.99 -17.85 -19.13
N LYS A 14 8.74 -16.70 -18.48
CA LYS A 14 9.26 -16.40 -17.15
C LYS A 14 8.15 -16.35 -16.10
N ASP A 15 8.22 -17.27 -15.13
CA ASP A 15 7.38 -17.23 -13.94
C ASP A 15 7.86 -16.11 -13.00
N VAL A 16 6.95 -15.18 -12.66
CA VAL A 16 7.23 -14.04 -11.77
C VAL A 16 6.54 -14.21 -10.43
N LEU A 17 5.34 -14.80 -10.39
CA LEU A 17 4.67 -15.22 -9.17
C LEU A 17 4.36 -16.71 -9.26
N ILE A 18 4.65 -17.43 -8.18
CA ILE A 18 4.58 -18.90 -8.11
C ILE A 18 3.84 -19.27 -6.83
N ASP A 19 2.61 -19.74 -6.98
CA ASP A 19 1.78 -20.28 -5.90
C ASP A 19 1.63 -19.34 -4.69
N ILE A 20 1.29 -18.07 -4.94
CA ILE A 20 1.06 -17.12 -3.87
C ILE A 20 -0.28 -17.40 -3.20
N ASN A 21 -0.23 -17.64 -1.88
CA ASN A 21 -1.39 -17.79 -1.02
C ASN A 21 -1.27 -16.76 0.11
N ALA A 22 -2.24 -15.83 0.23
CA ALA A 22 -2.19 -14.75 1.22
C ALA A 22 -3.59 -14.27 1.61
N VAL A 23 -3.72 -13.78 2.83
CA VAL A 23 -4.92 -13.10 3.33
C VAL A 23 -4.52 -11.71 3.78
N PHE A 24 -5.21 -10.69 3.26
CA PHE A 24 -5.06 -9.31 3.67
C PHE A 24 -6.30 -8.90 4.47
N GLU A 25 -6.10 -8.64 5.74
CA GLU A 25 -7.16 -8.46 6.72
C GLU A 25 -7.71 -7.02 6.71
N ASN A 26 -9.00 -6.89 7.06
CA ASN A 26 -9.64 -5.58 7.23
C ASN A 26 -9.10 -4.89 8.49
N GLY A 27 -9.06 -3.56 8.47
CA GLY A 27 -8.65 -2.73 9.59
C GLY A 27 -7.18 -2.89 9.96
N LYS A 28 -6.38 -3.58 9.13
CA LYS A 28 -4.97 -3.79 9.34
C LYS A 28 -4.12 -3.21 8.20
N THR A 29 -2.92 -2.78 8.56
CA THR A 29 -1.84 -2.50 7.61
C THR A 29 -1.17 -3.81 7.21
N ASN A 30 -1.48 -4.26 6.00
CA ASN A 30 -0.90 -5.47 5.42
C ASN A 30 0.29 -5.07 4.55
N LEU A 31 1.48 -5.56 4.87
CA LEU A 31 2.70 -5.22 4.14
C LEU A 31 3.14 -6.35 3.21
N ILE A 32 3.54 -5.98 2.00
CA ILE A 32 4.23 -6.88 1.06
C ILE A 32 5.69 -6.44 1.00
N ILE A 33 6.59 -7.26 1.52
CA ILE A 33 8.02 -6.96 1.57
C ILE A 33 8.85 -7.92 0.73
N GLY A 34 10.06 -7.52 0.37
CA GLY A 34 11.01 -8.34 -0.40
C GLY A 34 12.01 -7.49 -1.17
N LYS A 35 13.07 -8.12 -1.67
CA LYS A 35 14.10 -7.45 -2.48
C LYS A 35 13.51 -6.89 -3.78
N SER A 36 14.18 -5.92 -4.41
CA SER A 36 13.80 -5.46 -5.74
C SER A 36 13.75 -6.63 -6.73
N GLY A 37 12.74 -6.65 -7.58
CA GLY A 37 12.55 -7.73 -8.56
C GLY A 37 11.95 -9.03 -8.00
N SER A 38 11.58 -9.12 -6.71
CA SER A 38 11.01 -10.33 -6.11
C SER A 38 9.57 -10.65 -6.54
N GLY A 39 8.86 -9.72 -7.21
CA GLY A 39 7.48 -9.91 -7.67
C GLY A 39 6.43 -9.05 -6.95
N LYS A 40 6.79 -8.25 -5.94
CA LYS A 40 5.85 -7.44 -5.13
C LYS A 40 4.91 -6.57 -5.97
N THR A 41 5.47 -5.72 -6.82
CA THR A 41 4.69 -4.82 -7.68
C THR A 41 3.82 -5.60 -8.68
N VAL A 42 4.28 -6.77 -9.13
CA VAL A 42 3.47 -7.66 -10.00
C VAL A 42 2.29 -8.22 -9.21
N LEU A 43 2.49 -8.61 -7.94
CA LEU A 43 1.39 -9.04 -7.07
C LEU A 43 0.37 -7.92 -6.90
N VAL A 44 0.79 -6.71 -6.51
CA VAL A 44 -0.11 -5.55 -6.36
C VAL A 44 -0.87 -5.27 -7.67
N LYS A 45 -0.20 -5.31 -8.83
CA LYS A 45 -0.84 -5.10 -10.14
C LYS A 45 -1.87 -6.19 -10.49
N ASN A 46 -1.70 -7.43 -10.02
CA ASN A 46 -2.73 -8.47 -10.14
C ASN A 46 -3.90 -8.18 -9.20
N LEU A 47 -3.64 -7.77 -7.96
CA LEU A 47 -4.69 -7.41 -6.99
C LEU A 47 -5.59 -6.29 -7.55
N VAL A 48 -5.05 -5.20 -8.02
CA VAL A 48 -5.84 -4.08 -8.56
C VAL A 48 -6.42 -4.35 -9.97
N GLY A 49 -6.08 -5.51 -10.57
CA GLY A 49 -6.58 -5.93 -11.88
C GLY A 49 -5.96 -5.22 -13.08
N LEU A 50 -4.75 -4.65 -12.92
CA LEU A 50 -3.92 -4.16 -14.03
C LEU A 50 -3.29 -5.32 -14.80
N PHE A 51 -3.02 -6.43 -14.10
CA PHE A 51 -2.65 -7.70 -14.72
C PHE A 51 -3.70 -8.76 -14.42
N THR A 52 -3.90 -9.67 -15.36
CA THR A 52 -4.70 -10.88 -15.13
C THR A 52 -3.74 -11.99 -14.70
N PRO A 53 -4.03 -12.71 -13.60
CA PRO A 53 -3.25 -13.88 -13.21
C PRO A 53 -3.20 -14.93 -14.32
N THR A 54 -2.13 -15.69 -14.38
CA THR A 54 -2.04 -16.87 -15.27
C THR A 54 -2.89 -18.02 -14.71
N LYS A 55 -2.92 -18.17 -13.37
CA LYS A 55 -3.75 -19.13 -12.62
C LYS A 55 -4.03 -18.58 -11.23
N GLY A 56 -5.06 -19.14 -10.57
CA GLY A 56 -5.42 -18.82 -9.20
C GLY A 56 -6.56 -17.83 -9.09
N GLU A 57 -6.92 -17.48 -7.86
CA GLU A 57 -8.08 -16.67 -7.52
C GLU A 57 -7.67 -15.47 -6.69
N ILE A 58 -8.42 -14.38 -6.84
CA ILE A 58 -8.34 -13.19 -5.98
C ILE A 58 -9.76 -12.87 -5.53
N LEU A 59 -10.02 -12.99 -4.22
CA LEU A 59 -11.35 -12.82 -3.66
C LEU A 59 -11.41 -11.52 -2.87
N TYR A 60 -12.35 -10.64 -3.21
CA TYR A 60 -12.68 -9.42 -2.50
C TYR A 60 -13.95 -9.63 -1.68
N ASP A 61 -13.84 -9.81 -0.37
CA ASP A 61 -14.95 -10.21 0.52
C ASP A 61 -15.73 -11.40 -0.05
N GLY A 62 -15.02 -12.46 -0.47
CA GLY A 62 -15.56 -13.66 -1.08
C GLY A 62 -15.96 -13.53 -2.56
N ARG A 63 -15.87 -12.33 -3.17
CA ARG A 63 -16.22 -12.10 -4.59
C ARG A 63 -15.00 -12.38 -5.47
N ASP A 64 -15.05 -13.41 -6.34
CA ASP A 64 -13.95 -13.79 -7.23
C ASP A 64 -13.72 -12.75 -8.34
N PHE A 65 -12.74 -11.87 -8.11
CA PHE A 65 -12.38 -10.77 -9.00
C PHE A 65 -11.82 -11.25 -10.34
N VAL A 66 -11.17 -12.43 -10.39
CA VAL A 66 -10.54 -12.92 -11.62
C VAL A 66 -11.61 -13.32 -12.63
N SER A 67 -12.64 -14.04 -12.20
CA SER A 67 -13.73 -14.54 -13.04
C SER A 67 -14.77 -13.48 -13.43
N MET A 68 -14.81 -12.33 -12.72
CA MET A 68 -15.78 -11.26 -12.98
C MET A 68 -15.69 -10.72 -14.41
N ASN A 69 -16.85 -10.33 -14.95
CA ASN A 69 -16.92 -9.52 -16.17
C ASN A 69 -16.40 -8.09 -15.96
N LYS A 70 -16.26 -7.32 -17.04
CA LYS A 70 -15.70 -5.95 -16.99
C LYS A 70 -16.51 -4.99 -16.12
N HIS A 71 -17.84 -5.11 -16.09
CA HIS A 71 -18.75 -4.27 -15.34
C HIS A 71 -18.56 -4.50 -13.83
N ASP A 72 -18.57 -5.76 -13.39
CA ASP A 72 -18.40 -6.12 -11.98
C ASP A 72 -16.99 -5.78 -11.48
N LYS A 73 -15.95 -5.98 -12.30
CA LYS A 73 -14.59 -5.49 -12.00
C LYS A 73 -14.55 -3.96 -11.80
N ALA A 74 -15.31 -3.19 -12.58
CA ALA A 74 -15.39 -1.75 -12.42
C ALA A 74 -16.02 -1.35 -11.08
N HIS A 75 -17.02 -2.11 -10.58
CA HIS A 75 -17.58 -1.89 -9.24
C HIS A 75 -16.55 -2.13 -8.14
N ILE A 76 -15.80 -3.25 -8.18
CA ILE A 76 -14.74 -3.51 -7.19
C ILE A 76 -13.68 -2.40 -7.23
N ARG A 77 -13.28 -1.94 -8.43
CA ARG A 77 -12.27 -0.86 -8.55
C ARG A 77 -12.73 0.48 -7.96
N ARG A 78 -14.03 0.77 -7.91
CA ARG A 78 -14.55 1.95 -7.22
C ARG A 78 -14.44 1.85 -5.69
N GLU A 79 -14.34 0.62 -5.18
CA GLU A 79 -14.08 0.35 -3.76
C GLU A 79 -12.59 0.41 -3.42
N MET A 80 -11.69 0.67 -4.39
CA MET A 80 -10.25 0.74 -4.23
C MET A 80 -9.75 2.19 -4.25
N GLY A 81 -8.90 2.55 -3.31
CA GLY A 81 -8.02 3.70 -3.37
C GLY A 81 -6.60 3.27 -3.75
N MET A 82 -5.86 4.13 -4.45
CA MET A 82 -4.49 3.83 -4.84
C MET A 82 -3.56 5.01 -4.65
N LEU A 83 -2.45 4.76 -3.95
CA LEU A 83 -1.32 5.65 -3.79
C LEU A 83 -0.13 5.10 -4.59
N PHE A 84 0.29 5.82 -5.61
CA PHE A 84 1.43 5.48 -6.45
C PHE A 84 2.75 6.00 -5.87
N GLN A 85 3.85 5.37 -6.24
CA GLN A 85 5.19 5.76 -5.81
C GLN A 85 5.51 7.23 -6.08
N SER A 86 5.09 7.79 -7.21
CA SER A 86 5.32 9.20 -7.61
C SER A 86 4.22 10.17 -7.14
N ALA A 87 3.31 9.76 -6.23
CA ALA A 87 2.06 10.46 -5.92
C ALA A 87 1.10 10.60 -7.13
N ALA A 88 1.61 10.69 -8.36
CA ALA A 88 0.86 10.78 -9.63
C ALA A 88 -0.25 11.85 -9.59
N LEU A 89 0.05 13.04 -9.07
CA LEU A 89 -0.85 14.18 -9.10
C LEU A 89 -0.91 14.76 -10.52
N PHE A 90 -2.04 15.34 -10.87
CA PHE A 90 -2.20 16.11 -12.09
C PHE A 90 -1.63 17.52 -11.87
N ASP A 91 -0.55 17.86 -12.55
CA ASP A 91 0.16 19.15 -12.39
C ASP A 91 -0.70 20.35 -12.81
N SER A 92 -1.64 20.14 -13.73
CA SER A 92 -2.59 21.16 -14.19
C SER A 92 -3.77 21.40 -13.27
N LEU A 93 -3.95 20.58 -12.24
CA LEU A 93 -5.03 20.70 -11.27
C LEU A 93 -4.50 21.22 -9.93
N THR A 94 -5.36 21.99 -9.23
CA THR A 94 -5.05 22.36 -7.84
C THR A 94 -5.04 21.14 -6.93
N VAL A 95 -4.50 21.28 -5.73
CA VAL A 95 -4.56 20.25 -4.67
C VAL A 95 -5.99 19.78 -4.43
N ARG A 96 -6.94 20.71 -4.29
CA ARG A 96 -8.36 20.38 -4.12
C ARG A 96 -8.93 19.63 -5.31
N ASP A 97 -8.63 20.07 -6.52
CA ASP A 97 -9.16 19.44 -7.73
C ASP A 97 -8.56 18.05 -7.94
N ASN A 98 -7.30 17.83 -7.55
CA ASN A 98 -6.72 16.49 -7.51
C ASN A 98 -7.50 15.56 -6.57
N VAL A 99 -7.88 16.03 -5.37
CA VAL A 99 -8.69 15.23 -4.43
C VAL A 99 -10.12 15.05 -4.93
N MET A 100 -10.69 16.06 -5.62
CA MET A 100 -12.02 15.98 -6.21
C MET A 100 -12.10 15.05 -7.42
N PHE A 101 -11.00 14.82 -8.14
CA PHE A 101 -10.98 14.08 -9.40
C PHE A 101 -11.72 12.72 -9.35
N PRO A 102 -11.49 11.82 -8.40
CA PRO A 102 -12.26 10.57 -8.30
C PRO A 102 -13.75 10.81 -7.99
N LEU A 103 -14.09 11.85 -7.24
CA LEU A 103 -15.49 12.21 -6.96
C LEU A 103 -16.19 12.71 -8.22
N ASP A 104 -15.49 13.47 -9.06
CA ASP A 104 -16.02 13.98 -10.33
C ASP A 104 -16.32 12.85 -11.32
N MET A 105 -15.46 11.83 -11.32
CA MET A 105 -15.55 10.71 -12.26
C MET A 105 -16.54 9.61 -11.83
N PHE A 106 -16.70 9.38 -10.51
CA PHE A 106 -17.34 8.16 -10.01
C PHE A 106 -18.44 8.37 -8.98
N SER A 107 -18.74 9.63 -8.58
CA SER A 107 -19.83 9.92 -7.65
C SER A 107 -20.99 10.68 -8.31
N ASN A 108 -22.17 10.53 -7.72
CA ASN A 108 -23.37 11.34 -8.07
C ASN A 108 -23.54 12.55 -7.15
N MET A 109 -22.51 12.93 -6.40
CA MET A 109 -22.55 14.07 -5.47
C MET A 109 -22.71 15.39 -6.21
N THR A 110 -23.38 16.36 -5.56
CA THR A 110 -23.42 17.75 -6.06
C THR A 110 -22.01 18.37 -6.01
N LEU A 111 -21.74 19.40 -6.79
CA LEU A 111 -20.46 20.12 -6.74
C LEU A 111 -20.14 20.63 -5.32
N ARG A 112 -21.16 21.08 -4.58
CA ARG A 112 -21.02 21.54 -3.19
C ARG A 112 -20.55 20.39 -2.29
N ASP A 113 -21.15 19.21 -2.41
CA ASP A 113 -20.80 18.05 -1.59
C ASP A 113 -19.41 17.49 -1.94
N ARG A 114 -19.04 17.46 -3.23
CA ARG A 114 -17.69 17.09 -3.66
C ARG A 114 -16.62 18.01 -3.08
N LYS A 115 -16.86 19.33 -3.10
CA LYS A 115 -15.95 20.32 -2.51
C LYS A 115 -15.83 20.14 -0.99
N ARG A 116 -16.95 19.89 -0.29
CA ARG A 116 -16.95 19.60 1.14
C ARG A 116 -16.14 18.32 1.42
N ARG A 117 -16.43 17.22 0.70
CA ARG A 117 -15.72 15.96 0.86
C ARG A 117 -14.22 16.08 0.59
N ALA A 118 -13.83 16.79 -0.45
CA ALA A 118 -12.42 17.05 -0.74
C ALA A 118 -11.73 17.84 0.39
N GLN A 119 -12.43 18.81 0.99
CA GLN A 119 -11.91 19.55 2.14
C GLN A 119 -11.74 18.63 3.35
N GLU A 120 -12.73 17.79 3.69
CA GLU A 120 -12.63 16.80 4.76
C GLU A 120 -11.42 15.88 4.57
N CYS A 121 -11.17 15.42 3.34
CA CYS A 121 -9.99 14.61 3.04
C CYS A 121 -8.68 15.38 3.20
N LEU A 122 -8.63 16.67 2.83
CA LEU A 122 -7.46 17.53 3.03
C LEU A 122 -7.21 17.81 4.50
N ASP A 123 -8.27 18.03 5.28
CA ASP A 123 -8.18 18.23 6.73
C ASP A 123 -7.60 16.97 7.41
N ARG A 124 -8.05 15.78 6.99
CA ARG A 124 -7.56 14.49 7.53
C ARG A 124 -6.07 14.26 7.30
N VAL A 125 -5.51 14.82 6.25
CA VAL A 125 -4.07 14.73 5.95
C VAL A 125 -3.28 15.98 6.37
N ASN A 126 -3.86 16.86 7.21
CA ASN A 126 -3.25 18.11 7.71
C ASN A 126 -2.80 19.05 6.57
N LEU A 127 -3.68 19.27 5.57
CA LEU A 127 -3.45 20.16 4.43
C LEU A 127 -4.65 21.10 4.17
N SER A 128 -5.35 21.53 5.22
CA SER A 128 -6.58 22.34 5.16
C SER A 128 -6.44 23.60 4.30
N ASP A 129 -5.29 24.26 4.37
CA ASP A 129 -5.04 25.54 3.69
C ASP A 129 -4.38 25.39 2.31
N ALA A 130 -4.03 24.16 1.91
CA ALA A 130 -3.30 23.91 0.66
C ALA A 130 -4.20 23.78 -0.58
N GLY A 131 -5.52 23.77 -0.41
CA GLY A 131 -6.47 23.41 -1.46
C GLY A 131 -6.39 24.21 -2.77
N LYS A 132 -5.90 25.45 -2.73
CA LYS A 132 -5.76 26.33 -3.91
C LYS A 132 -4.38 26.24 -4.59
N LYS A 133 -3.40 25.61 -3.94
CA LYS A 133 -2.05 25.45 -4.49
C LYS A 133 -2.02 24.39 -5.60
N TYR A 134 -1.01 24.48 -6.45
CA TYR A 134 -0.69 23.46 -7.45
C TYR A 134 0.38 22.49 -6.91
N PRO A 135 0.52 21.28 -7.46
CA PRO A 135 1.54 20.32 -7.04
C PRO A 135 2.97 20.89 -7.01
N ALA A 136 3.33 21.77 -7.95
CA ALA A 136 4.63 22.41 -8.00
C ALA A 136 4.90 23.41 -6.84
N GLU A 137 3.86 23.84 -6.12
CA GLU A 137 3.95 24.81 -5.02
C GLU A 137 4.03 24.14 -3.63
N ILE A 138 4.09 22.80 -3.58
CA ILE A 138 4.09 22.03 -2.35
C ILE A 138 5.24 21.03 -2.31
N SER A 139 5.70 20.67 -1.10
CA SER A 139 6.79 19.70 -0.93
C SER A 139 6.40 18.28 -1.35
N GLY A 140 7.39 17.41 -1.58
CA GLY A 140 7.15 16.00 -1.91
C GLY A 140 6.31 15.26 -0.87
N GLY A 141 6.57 15.49 0.42
CA GLY A 141 5.75 14.93 1.51
C GLY A 141 4.31 15.47 1.50
N MET A 142 4.09 16.76 1.16
CA MET A 142 2.74 17.29 0.97
C MET A 142 2.06 16.65 -0.25
N GLN A 143 2.78 16.44 -1.36
CA GLN A 143 2.24 15.76 -2.54
C GLN A 143 1.78 14.34 -2.21
N LYS A 144 2.53 13.59 -1.40
CA LYS A 144 2.13 12.26 -0.91
C LYS A 144 0.84 12.33 -0.08
N ARG A 145 0.73 13.30 0.84
CA ARG A 145 -0.48 13.51 1.63
C ARG A 145 -1.69 13.88 0.76
N VAL A 146 -1.52 14.70 -0.26
CA VAL A 146 -2.59 14.98 -1.26
C VAL A 146 -3.02 13.71 -1.99
N ALA A 147 -2.06 12.87 -2.38
CA ALA A 147 -2.36 11.61 -3.05
C ALA A 147 -3.10 10.61 -2.13
N ILE A 148 -2.79 10.61 -0.82
CA ILE A 148 -3.56 9.85 0.18
C ILE A 148 -4.98 10.42 0.29
N ALA A 149 -5.14 11.76 0.41
CA ALA A 149 -6.46 12.41 0.45
C ALA A 149 -7.31 12.06 -0.79
N ARG A 150 -6.70 12.05 -1.97
CA ARG A 150 -7.34 11.62 -3.21
C ARG A 150 -7.76 10.15 -3.17
N ALA A 151 -6.89 9.27 -2.66
CA ALA A 151 -7.15 7.84 -2.59
C ALA A 151 -8.33 7.50 -1.66
N ILE A 152 -8.54 8.27 -0.58
CA ILE A 152 -9.64 8.05 0.37
C ILE A 152 -10.92 8.82 0.05
N ALA A 153 -10.94 9.63 -1.01
CA ALA A 153 -12.07 10.53 -1.33
C ALA A 153 -13.40 9.77 -1.52
N LEU A 154 -13.38 8.59 -2.15
CA LEU A 154 -14.55 7.74 -2.40
C LEU A 154 -14.89 6.79 -1.25
N ASN A 155 -14.29 6.95 -0.05
CA ASN A 155 -14.45 6.00 1.06
C ASN A 155 -14.15 4.55 0.65
N PRO A 156 -12.93 4.24 0.19
CA PRO A 156 -12.60 2.92 -0.31
C PRO A 156 -12.66 1.88 0.81
N LYS A 157 -12.95 0.62 0.44
CA LYS A 157 -12.82 -0.55 1.33
C LYS A 157 -11.39 -1.10 1.31
N TYR A 158 -10.65 -0.84 0.24
CA TYR A 158 -9.32 -1.36 -0.01
C TYR A 158 -8.40 -0.21 -0.41
N LEU A 159 -7.26 -0.08 0.25
CA LEU A 159 -6.25 0.94 -0.05
C LEU A 159 -4.94 0.26 -0.45
N PHE A 160 -4.45 0.57 -1.64
CA PHE A 160 -3.17 0.06 -2.14
C PHE A 160 -2.14 1.17 -2.18
N CYS A 161 -0.98 0.95 -1.55
CA CYS A 161 0.12 1.89 -1.50
C CYS A 161 1.38 1.22 -2.09
N ASP A 162 1.87 1.75 -3.20
CA ASP A 162 3.11 1.27 -3.83
C ASP A 162 4.25 2.21 -3.45
N GLU A 163 5.16 1.75 -2.56
CA GLU A 163 6.33 2.49 -2.08
C GLU A 163 5.98 3.92 -1.59
N PRO A 164 5.08 4.07 -0.59
CA PRO A 164 4.55 5.38 -0.18
C PRO A 164 5.64 6.35 0.26
N ASN A 165 6.71 5.84 0.88
CA ASN A 165 7.80 6.62 1.46
C ASN A 165 8.96 6.90 0.50
N SER A 166 8.89 6.39 -0.74
CA SER A 166 9.97 6.58 -1.72
C SER A 166 10.26 8.06 -1.98
N GLY A 167 11.53 8.46 -1.82
CA GLY A 167 12.00 9.82 -2.06
C GLY A 167 11.73 10.82 -0.93
N LEU A 168 11.28 10.35 0.24
CA LEU A 168 11.07 11.16 1.43
C LEU A 168 12.22 11.02 2.41
N ASP A 169 12.42 12.05 3.24
CA ASP A 169 13.30 11.96 4.39
C ASP A 169 12.69 11.06 5.49
N PRO A 170 13.51 10.52 6.42
CA PRO A 170 13.02 9.57 7.42
C PRO A 170 11.91 10.12 8.32
N GLN A 171 11.94 11.41 8.65
CA GLN A 171 10.95 12.02 9.52
C GLN A 171 9.60 12.17 8.82
N THR A 172 9.62 12.59 7.56
CA THR A 172 8.42 12.66 6.72
C THR A 172 7.84 11.26 6.46
N SER A 173 8.69 10.25 6.28
CA SER A 173 8.26 8.86 6.09
C SER A 173 7.47 8.32 7.28
N LEU A 174 7.92 8.59 8.52
CA LEU A 174 7.18 8.22 9.73
C LEU A 174 5.79 8.86 9.78
N VAL A 175 5.67 10.13 9.41
CA VAL A 175 4.37 10.83 9.35
C VAL A 175 3.42 10.19 8.33
N ILE A 176 3.94 9.76 7.18
CA ILE A 176 3.14 9.05 6.17
C ILE A 176 2.69 7.68 6.67
N ASP A 177 3.57 6.93 7.32
CA ASP A 177 3.26 5.62 7.88
C ASP A 177 2.17 5.71 8.96
N GLU A 178 2.32 6.62 9.93
CA GLU A 178 1.32 6.88 10.97
C GLU A 178 -0.03 7.29 10.35
N LEU A 179 -0.02 8.18 9.36
CA LEU A 179 -1.23 8.62 8.66
C LEU A 179 -1.95 7.46 7.96
N LEU A 180 -1.21 6.58 7.27
CA LEU A 180 -1.77 5.41 6.61
C LEU A 180 -2.34 4.41 7.62
N HIS A 181 -1.65 4.19 8.74
CA HIS A 181 -2.13 3.33 9.82
C HIS A 181 -3.41 3.88 10.45
N ASP A 182 -3.43 5.16 10.83
CA ASP A 182 -4.59 5.81 11.42
C ASP A 182 -5.82 5.74 10.51
N ILE A 183 -5.66 6.04 9.21
CA ILE A 183 -6.72 5.95 8.21
C ILE A 183 -7.22 4.50 8.11
N THR A 184 -6.31 3.52 8.13
CA THR A 184 -6.64 2.10 8.06
C THR A 184 -7.55 1.68 9.20
N VAL A 185 -7.19 2.05 10.42
CA VAL A 185 -7.95 1.71 11.63
C VAL A 185 -9.27 2.47 11.70
N GLU A 186 -9.23 3.80 11.49
CA GLU A 186 -10.39 4.69 11.60
C GLU A 186 -11.52 4.29 10.63
N TYR A 187 -11.17 3.98 9.39
CA TYR A 187 -12.16 3.63 8.35
C TYR A 187 -12.33 2.11 8.17
N ASN A 188 -11.65 1.29 8.97
CA ASN A 188 -11.65 -0.18 8.86
C ASN A 188 -11.32 -0.67 7.44
N ILE A 189 -10.32 -0.04 6.80
CA ILE A 189 -9.88 -0.34 5.44
C ILE A 189 -8.94 -1.55 5.43
N THR A 190 -9.00 -2.39 4.39
CA THR A 190 -7.91 -3.34 4.09
C THR A 190 -6.80 -2.57 3.38
N THR A 191 -5.77 -2.14 4.11
CA THR A 191 -4.64 -1.42 3.51
C THR A 191 -3.52 -2.38 3.15
N ILE A 192 -3.05 -2.32 1.90
CA ILE A 192 -1.92 -3.11 1.39
C ILE A 192 -0.82 -2.14 1.00
N ILE A 193 0.34 -2.27 1.65
CA ILE A 193 1.51 -1.43 1.41
C ILE A 193 2.63 -2.32 0.84
N ASN A 194 3.05 -2.05 -0.39
CA ASN A 194 4.27 -2.60 -0.94
C ASN A 194 5.44 -1.72 -0.54
N THR A 195 6.41 -2.25 0.20
CA THR A 195 7.56 -1.48 0.65
C THR A 195 8.82 -2.34 0.81
N HIS A 196 9.98 -1.69 0.78
CA HIS A 196 11.27 -2.23 1.20
C HIS A 196 11.85 -1.48 2.40
N ASP A 197 11.12 -0.48 2.94
CA ASP A 197 11.55 0.29 4.11
C ASP A 197 11.27 -0.48 5.41
N MET A 198 12.33 -0.86 6.10
CA MET A 198 12.25 -1.61 7.36
C MET A 198 11.69 -0.77 8.51
N ASN A 199 11.78 0.56 8.47
CA ASN A 199 11.14 1.40 9.47
C ASN A 199 9.61 1.27 9.38
N SER A 200 9.05 1.31 8.16
CA SER A 200 7.62 1.05 7.95
C SER A 200 7.22 -0.36 8.41
N VAL A 201 8.04 -1.36 8.09
CA VAL A 201 7.79 -2.77 8.48
C VAL A 201 7.67 -2.90 10.00
N LEU A 202 8.62 -2.34 10.74
CA LEU A 202 8.66 -2.42 12.21
C LEU A 202 7.70 -1.44 12.89
N GLY A 203 7.38 -0.32 12.24
CA GLY A 203 6.44 0.68 12.74
C GLY A 203 4.99 0.22 12.66
N ILE A 204 4.51 -0.05 11.46
CA ILE A 204 3.10 -0.23 11.16
C ILE A 204 2.70 -1.63 10.61
N GLY A 205 3.64 -2.57 10.49
CA GLY A 205 3.37 -3.91 9.94
C GLY A 205 2.58 -4.81 10.89
N GLU A 206 1.27 -4.92 10.68
CA GLU A 206 0.38 -5.77 11.48
C GLU A 206 0.17 -7.16 10.86
N ASN A 207 0.22 -7.24 9.54
CA ASN A 207 0.26 -8.49 8.77
C ASN A 207 1.28 -8.31 7.64
N ILE A 208 2.33 -9.11 7.63
CA ILE A 208 3.48 -8.94 6.74
C ILE A 208 3.68 -10.22 5.96
N ILE A 209 3.68 -10.13 4.63
CA ILE A 209 4.10 -11.22 3.77
C ILE A 209 5.44 -10.90 3.12
N PHE A 210 6.36 -11.86 3.15
CA PHE A 210 7.67 -11.75 2.51
C PHE A 210 7.69 -12.53 1.20
N ILE A 211 7.94 -11.80 0.10
CA ILE A 211 8.06 -12.38 -1.25
C ILE A 211 9.54 -12.47 -1.63
N CYS A 212 9.97 -13.70 -1.92
CA CYS A 212 11.31 -14.00 -2.41
C CYS A 212 11.22 -14.87 -3.65
N ARG A 213 11.87 -14.47 -4.75
CA ARG A 213 11.93 -15.23 -6.01
C ARG A 213 10.54 -15.66 -6.51
N GLY A 214 9.55 -14.77 -6.38
CA GLY A 214 8.17 -15.02 -6.83
C GLY A 214 7.32 -15.87 -5.89
N LYS A 215 7.81 -16.31 -4.73
CA LYS A 215 7.09 -17.12 -3.74
C LYS A 215 6.88 -16.36 -2.44
N LYS A 216 5.80 -16.66 -1.71
CA LYS A 216 5.64 -16.24 -0.32
C LYS A 216 6.45 -17.19 0.57
N GLU A 217 7.58 -16.70 1.07
CA GLU A 217 8.52 -17.49 1.87
C GLU A 217 8.32 -17.31 3.38
N TRP A 218 7.55 -16.28 3.80
CA TRP A 218 7.26 -16.05 5.20
C TRP A 218 6.02 -15.15 5.34
N GLU A 219 5.33 -15.30 6.47
CA GLU A 219 4.20 -14.49 6.91
C GLU A 219 4.24 -14.33 8.44
N GLY A 220 3.85 -13.14 8.93
CA GLY A 220 3.79 -12.82 10.35
C GLY A 220 3.53 -11.34 10.59
N ASP A 221 3.82 -10.86 11.78
CA ASP A 221 3.70 -9.45 12.16
C ASP A 221 5.08 -8.82 12.46
N LYS A 222 5.07 -7.53 12.80
CA LYS A 222 6.29 -6.75 13.10
C LYS A 222 7.10 -7.31 14.27
N THR A 223 6.49 -8.03 15.21
CA THR A 223 7.21 -8.63 16.34
C THR A 223 7.89 -9.93 15.92
N GLN A 224 7.24 -10.71 15.07
CA GLN A 224 7.74 -11.98 14.55
C GLN A 224 8.85 -11.81 13.51
N VAL A 225 8.87 -10.68 12.78
CA VAL A 225 9.96 -10.35 11.84
C VAL A 225 11.32 -10.39 12.54
N MET A 226 11.44 -9.80 13.74
CA MET A 226 12.71 -9.69 14.46
C MET A 226 13.24 -11.02 14.99
N THR A 227 12.34 -11.96 15.25
CA THR A 227 12.66 -13.30 15.80
C THR A 227 12.64 -14.41 14.76
N SER A 228 12.40 -14.07 13.50
CA SER A 228 12.31 -15.05 12.41
C SER A 228 13.63 -15.79 12.18
N THR A 229 13.51 -17.08 11.92
CA THR A 229 14.64 -17.94 11.51
C THR A 229 14.82 -18.05 10.00
N ASN A 230 13.93 -17.41 9.21
CA ASN A 230 14.01 -17.39 7.75
C ASN A 230 15.26 -16.62 7.31
N LYS A 231 16.19 -17.30 6.60
CA LYS A 231 17.48 -16.72 6.20
C LYS A 231 17.32 -15.55 5.21
N ASP A 232 16.49 -15.71 4.17
CA ASP A 232 16.30 -14.69 3.14
C ASP A 232 15.61 -13.44 3.72
N LEU A 233 14.66 -13.61 4.67
CA LEU A 233 14.05 -12.51 5.41
C LEU A 233 15.08 -11.80 6.28
N ASN A 234 15.89 -12.56 7.02
CA ASN A 234 16.94 -12.00 7.87
C ASN A 234 17.97 -11.19 7.06
N GLU A 235 18.35 -11.65 5.88
CA GLU A 235 19.21 -10.88 4.97
C GLU A 235 18.58 -9.55 4.53
N LEU A 236 17.25 -9.50 4.37
CA LEU A 236 16.56 -8.28 4.02
C LEU A 236 16.48 -7.33 5.22
N VAL A 237 15.98 -7.82 6.35
CA VAL A 237 15.69 -7.01 7.56
C VAL A 237 16.99 -6.47 8.17
N PHE A 238 18.01 -7.33 8.27
CA PHE A 238 19.30 -6.99 8.88
C PHE A 238 20.36 -6.57 7.86
N ALA A 239 19.96 -6.07 6.70
CA ALA A 239 20.88 -5.53 5.70
C ALA A 239 21.65 -4.31 6.20
N SER A 240 21.04 -3.48 7.08
CA SER A 240 21.68 -2.31 7.66
C SER A 240 22.43 -2.64 8.95
N GLU A 241 23.55 -1.93 9.19
CA GLU A 241 24.35 -2.08 10.43
C GLU A 241 23.56 -1.77 11.71
N LEU A 242 22.60 -0.84 11.62
CA LEU A 242 21.74 -0.50 12.76
C LEU A 242 20.87 -1.68 13.19
N PHE A 243 20.18 -2.32 12.26
CA PHE A 243 19.33 -3.46 12.56
C PHE A 243 20.13 -4.69 12.97
N LYS A 244 21.35 -4.88 12.47
CA LYS A 244 22.28 -5.93 12.97
C LYS A 244 22.57 -5.72 14.45
N LYS A 245 22.96 -4.51 14.86
CA LYS A 245 23.24 -4.19 16.26
C LYS A 245 22.02 -4.41 17.16
N VAL A 246 20.82 -4.05 16.71
CA VAL A 246 19.58 -4.30 17.48
C VAL A 246 19.38 -5.80 17.69
N LYS A 247 19.59 -6.63 16.68
CA LYS A 247 19.50 -8.09 16.78
C LYS A 247 20.52 -8.65 17.76
N ASP A 248 21.78 -8.21 17.71
CA ASP A 248 22.85 -8.67 18.59
C ASP A 248 22.56 -8.33 20.06
N ILE A 249 21.98 -7.15 20.32
CA ILE A 249 21.54 -6.76 21.66
C ILE A 249 20.41 -7.67 22.16
N GLN A 250 19.41 -7.96 21.32
CA GLN A 250 18.28 -8.83 21.67
C GLN A 250 18.71 -10.28 21.92
N ASN A 251 19.70 -10.77 21.18
CA ASN A 251 20.22 -12.12 21.33
C ASN A 251 21.24 -12.26 22.49
N GLY A 252 21.50 -11.20 23.25
CA GLY A 252 22.44 -11.21 24.36
C GLY A 252 23.93 -11.29 23.93
N THR A 253 24.21 -11.09 22.63
CA THR A 253 25.55 -11.07 22.05
C THR A 253 26.12 -9.66 21.92
N GLY A 254 25.42 -8.66 22.48
CA GLY A 254 25.72 -7.25 22.36
C GLY A 254 26.97 -6.83 23.11
N ILE A 255 27.93 -6.39 22.35
CA ILE A 255 29.07 -5.48 22.59
C ILE A 255 29.85 -5.75 23.91
N ARG A 256 30.94 -6.44 23.77
CA ARG A 256 32.13 -6.17 24.56
C ARG A 256 32.91 -4.98 23.95
#